data_d39ff19fef5c5d4cf4de138df1da0f7f
#
_entry.id   d39ff19fef5c5d4cf4de138df1da0f7f
#
_cell.length_a   1.000
_cell.length_b   1.000
_cell.length_c   1.000
_cell.angle_alpha   90.00
_cell.angle_beta   90.00
_cell.angle_gamma   90.00
#
_symmetry.space_group_name_H-M   'P 1'
#
loop_
_entity.id
_entity.type
_entity.pdbx_description
1 polymer ?
#
loop_
_entity_poly.entity_id
_entity_poly.type
_entity_poly.pdbx_seq_one_letter_code
_entity_poly.pdbx_strand_id
1 'polypeptide(L)'
;MRLSVIIVNYNVKYFLEQCLYAVQKACRGMEAEIIVIDNNSTDGSRDFLEPAFPEVRFIWNDRNAGFAKANNQAIEIARGEFILFLNPDTLVPEDCLESCLRFLGSPETPGALGIKMVDGSGKFLKESKRAFPSPLTSLYKLSGLSVLFPRSRKFARYHLGNLSEDENHEVDVLAGAFMMIPKRILNEIGNFDERFFMYGEDVDLSYRIQRAGYKNHYFAGSSIIHFKGESTRRGSMNYVRMFYSAMSLFVKKHYSGSKARLFTFLIQAGIVIRAGLAAIANILKKAGLPILDAGIILTSFWIIKYFWSTYI
;
A
#
# COMPACT_ATOMS: atom_id res chain seq x y z
N MET A 1 -5.35 -25.84 -13.30
CA MET A 1 -5.26 -24.36 -13.24
C MET A 1 -4.05 -23.99 -12.41
N ARG A 2 -3.10 -23.28 -12.99
CA ARG A 2 -1.84 -22.94 -12.31
C ARG A 2 -1.93 -21.63 -11.51
N LEU A 3 -2.64 -20.63 -12.07
CA LEU A 3 -2.71 -19.29 -11.46
C LEU A 3 -4.15 -18.77 -11.44
N SER A 4 -4.58 -18.20 -10.32
CA SER A 4 -5.75 -17.33 -10.24
C SER A 4 -5.30 -15.90 -9.93
N VAL A 5 -5.58 -14.95 -10.82
CA VAL A 5 -5.34 -13.52 -10.63
C VAL A 5 -6.61 -12.90 -10.05
N ILE A 6 -6.52 -12.34 -8.85
CA ILE A 6 -7.64 -11.73 -8.13
C ILE A 6 -7.43 -10.20 -8.11
N ILE A 7 -8.43 -9.46 -8.59
CA ILE A 7 -8.39 -8.00 -8.65
C ILE A 7 -9.65 -7.46 -7.97
N VAL A 8 -9.48 -6.53 -7.04
CA VAL A 8 -10.61 -5.84 -6.39
C VAL A 8 -10.75 -4.45 -7.00
N ASN A 9 -11.89 -4.17 -7.62
CA ASN A 9 -12.21 -2.89 -8.23
C ASN A 9 -13.07 -2.01 -7.32
N TYR A 10 -12.79 -0.70 -7.32
CA TYR A 10 -13.68 0.31 -6.75
C TYR A 10 -13.45 1.67 -7.43
N ASN A 11 -14.34 2.06 -8.35
CA ASN A 11 -14.36 3.34 -9.05
C ASN A 11 -13.06 3.70 -9.81
N VAL A 12 -12.45 2.74 -10.50
CA VAL A 12 -11.23 2.94 -11.31
C VAL A 12 -11.29 2.19 -12.66
N LYS A 13 -12.42 2.25 -13.36
CA LYS A 13 -12.72 1.44 -14.55
C LYS A 13 -11.64 1.50 -15.65
N TYR A 14 -11.07 2.67 -15.93
CA TYR A 14 -10.07 2.81 -16.99
C TYR A 14 -8.70 2.25 -16.60
N PHE A 15 -8.34 2.30 -15.32
CA PHE A 15 -7.15 1.63 -14.83
C PHE A 15 -7.34 0.12 -14.84
N LEU A 16 -8.50 -0.35 -14.40
CA LEU A 16 -8.82 -1.78 -14.44
C LEU A 16 -8.83 -2.32 -15.88
N GLU A 17 -9.36 -1.58 -16.85
CA GLU A 17 -9.30 -1.94 -18.27
C GLU A 17 -7.86 -2.20 -18.72
N GLN A 18 -6.97 -1.25 -18.48
CA GLN A 18 -5.54 -1.37 -18.84
C GLN A 18 -4.86 -2.52 -18.10
N CYS A 19 -5.17 -2.69 -16.80
CA CYS A 19 -4.69 -3.79 -16.00
C CYS A 19 -5.12 -5.14 -16.59
N LEU A 20 -6.39 -5.30 -16.97
CA LEU A 20 -6.92 -6.53 -17.54
C LEU A 20 -6.25 -6.87 -18.88
N TYR A 21 -6.06 -5.90 -19.77
CA TYR A 21 -5.30 -6.14 -21.01
C TYR A 21 -3.86 -6.59 -20.74
N ALA A 22 -3.18 -5.97 -19.78
CA ALA A 22 -1.82 -6.34 -19.40
C ALA A 22 -1.78 -7.75 -18.81
N VAL A 23 -2.70 -8.09 -17.90
CA VAL A 23 -2.79 -9.41 -17.28
C VAL A 23 -3.14 -10.49 -18.30
N GLN A 24 -4.10 -10.25 -19.21
CA GLN A 24 -4.42 -11.20 -20.29
C GLN A 24 -3.19 -11.52 -21.16
N LYS A 25 -2.40 -10.49 -21.50
CA LYS A 25 -1.14 -10.69 -22.24
C LYS A 25 -0.14 -11.51 -21.43
N ALA A 26 0.04 -11.20 -20.15
CA ALA A 26 0.97 -11.90 -19.26
C ALA A 26 0.52 -13.35 -18.95
N CYS A 27 -0.76 -13.66 -19.12
CA CYS A 27 -1.32 -15.01 -18.95
C CYS A 27 -1.29 -15.86 -20.24
N ARG A 28 -0.86 -15.33 -21.39
CA ARG A 28 -0.83 -16.10 -22.65
C ARG A 28 0.04 -17.35 -22.51
N GLY A 29 -0.52 -18.49 -22.93
CA GLY A 29 0.17 -19.79 -22.85
C GLY A 29 0.21 -20.40 -21.45
N MET A 30 -0.43 -19.79 -20.44
CA MET A 30 -0.55 -20.34 -19.09
C MET A 30 -1.98 -20.77 -18.79
N GLU A 31 -2.14 -21.80 -17.99
CA GLU A 31 -3.43 -22.15 -17.37
C GLU A 31 -3.76 -21.16 -16.24
N ALA A 32 -4.35 -20.03 -16.59
CA ALA A 32 -4.69 -18.98 -15.66
C ALA A 32 -6.18 -18.58 -15.76
N GLU A 33 -6.72 -18.08 -14.66
CA GLU A 33 -8.03 -17.43 -14.61
C GLU A 33 -7.90 -16.02 -14.00
N ILE A 34 -8.77 -15.12 -14.38
CA ILE A 34 -8.85 -13.75 -13.85
C ILE A 34 -10.20 -13.59 -13.18
N ILE A 35 -10.19 -13.19 -11.93
CA ILE A 35 -11.38 -12.97 -11.11
C ILE A 35 -11.35 -11.51 -10.64
N VAL A 36 -12.39 -10.76 -11.00
CA VAL A 36 -12.57 -9.37 -10.59
C VAL A 36 -13.73 -9.27 -9.62
N ILE A 37 -13.48 -8.71 -8.44
CA ILE A 37 -14.53 -8.36 -7.48
C ILE A 37 -14.76 -6.86 -7.55
N ASP A 38 -15.91 -6.44 -8.02
CA ASP A 38 -16.32 -5.04 -8.00
C ASP A 38 -17.01 -4.72 -6.67
N ASN A 39 -16.47 -3.77 -5.94
CA ASN A 39 -16.97 -3.36 -4.63
C ASN A 39 -18.05 -2.27 -4.72
N ASN A 40 -19.06 -2.44 -5.60
CA ASN A 40 -20.14 -1.47 -5.81
C ASN A 40 -19.61 -0.16 -6.42
N SER A 41 -18.92 -0.26 -7.55
CA SER A 41 -18.48 0.92 -8.31
C SER A 41 -19.69 1.66 -8.93
N THR A 42 -19.59 2.99 -8.97
CA THR A 42 -20.60 3.88 -9.55
C THR A 42 -20.13 4.63 -10.79
N ASP A 43 -18.93 4.27 -11.30
CA ASP A 43 -18.29 4.89 -12.45
C ASP A 43 -18.66 4.24 -13.81
N GLY A 44 -19.63 3.33 -13.81
CA GLY A 44 -20.04 2.56 -14.99
C GLY A 44 -19.09 1.41 -15.31
N SER A 45 -18.31 0.93 -14.34
CA SER A 45 -17.40 -0.22 -14.52
C SER A 45 -18.09 -1.44 -15.08
N ARG A 46 -19.30 -1.78 -14.59
CA ARG A 46 -20.04 -2.99 -15.01
C ARG A 46 -20.36 -2.98 -16.48
N ASP A 47 -21.08 -1.98 -16.94
CA ASP A 47 -21.56 -1.89 -18.32
C ASP A 47 -20.42 -1.76 -19.33
N PHE A 48 -19.26 -1.26 -18.88
CA PHE A 48 -18.10 -1.03 -19.70
C PHE A 48 -17.17 -2.27 -19.77
N LEU A 49 -16.90 -2.92 -18.66
CA LEU A 49 -15.88 -3.98 -18.58
C LEU A 49 -16.44 -5.38 -18.85
N GLU A 50 -17.66 -5.70 -18.41
CA GLU A 50 -18.23 -7.03 -18.55
C GLU A 50 -18.33 -7.47 -20.03
N PRO A 51 -18.82 -6.65 -20.97
CA PRO A 51 -18.82 -7.01 -22.40
C PRO A 51 -17.44 -6.99 -23.05
N ALA A 52 -16.50 -6.17 -22.54
CA ALA A 52 -15.16 -6.04 -23.11
C ALA A 52 -14.23 -7.23 -22.75
N PHE A 53 -14.51 -7.90 -21.62
CA PHE A 53 -13.68 -8.98 -21.08
C PHE A 53 -14.50 -10.24 -20.76
N PRO A 54 -15.06 -10.94 -21.76
CA PRO A 54 -15.96 -12.09 -21.55
C PRO A 54 -15.27 -13.29 -20.89
N GLU A 55 -13.94 -13.38 -20.93
CA GLU A 55 -13.15 -14.44 -20.30
C GLU A 55 -12.85 -14.16 -18.81
N VAL A 56 -13.11 -12.93 -18.33
CA VAL A 56 -12.90 -12.54 -16.96
C VAL A 56 -14.14 -12.87 -16.14
N ARG A 57 -13.92 -13.49 -15.00
CA ARG A 57 -15.02 -13.78 -14.07
C ARG A 57 -15.27 -12.58 -13.16
N PHE A 58 -16.35 -11.84 -13.40
CA PHE A 58 -16.77 -10.71 -12.57
C PHE A 58 -17.73 -11.15 -11.46
N ILE A 59 -17.55 -10.56 -10.27
CA ILE A 59 -18.49 -10.62 -9.15
C ILE A 59 -18.81 -9.17 -8.77
N TRP A 60 -20.10 -8.82 -8.82
CA TRP A 60 -20.58 -7.47 -8.54
C TRP A 60 -21.23 -7.43 -7.16
N ASN A 61 -20.57 -6.75 -6.20
CA ASN A 61 -21.08 -6.58 -4.85
C ASN A 61 -22.12 -5.44 -4.80
N ASP A 62 -23.15 -5.61 -3.96
CA ASP A 62 -24.19 -4.57 -3.75
C ASP A 62 -23.71 -3.43 -2.83
N ARG A 63 -22.54 -3.59 -2.20
CA ARG A 63 -21.92 -2.62 -1.31
C ARG A 63 -20.42 -2.78 -1.28
N ASN A 64 -19.70 -1.72 -0.92
CA ASN A 64 -18.27 -1.84 -0.68
C ASN A 64 -18.00 -2.67 0.59
N ALA A 65 -17.56 -3.90 0.41
CA ALA A 65 -17.27 -4.85 1.47
C ALA A 65 -15.87 -4.67 2.10
N GLY A 66 -15.04 -3.80 1.54
CA GLY A 66 -13.62 -3.64 1.86
C GLY A 66 -12.72 -4.60 1.09
N PHE A 67 -11.41 -4.34 1.16
CA PHE A 67 -10.42 -5.08 0.36
C PHE A 67 -10.27 -6.54 0.80
N ALA A 68 -10.13 -6.79 2.11
CA ALA A 68 -9.94 -8.13 2.66
C ALA A 68 -11.11 -9.05 2.32
N LYS A 69 -12.35 -8.60 2.56
CA LYS A 69 -13.54 -9.41 2.30
C LYS A 69 -13.77 -9.68 0.83
N ALA A 70 -13.54 -8.69 -0.02
CA ALA A 70 -13.65 -8.88 -1.48
C ALA A 70 -12.63 -9.91 -2.01
N ASN A 71 -11.38 -9.85 -1.54
CA ASN A 71 -10.39 -10.87 -1.90
C ASN A 71 -10.80 -12.26 -1.41
N ASN A 72 -11.36 -12.37 -0.19
CA ASN A 72 -11.81 -13.67 0.35
C ASN A 72 -12.92 -14.28 -0.52
N GLN A 73 -13.87 -13.50 -1.01
CA GLN A 73 -14.91 -13.96 -1.95
C GLN A 73 -14.27 -14.59 -3.21
N ALA A 74 -13.20 -13.99 -3.73
CA ALA A 74 -12.50 -14.52 -4.89
C ALA A 74 -11.69 -15.78 -4.55
N ILE A 75 -11.04 -15.85 -3.39
CA ILE A 75 -10.27 -17.04 -2.96
C ILE A 75 -11.15 -18.28 -2.89
N GLU A 76 -12.42 -18.15 -2.42
CA GLU A 76 -13.37 -19.26 -2.31
C GLU A 76 -13.64 -19.95 -3.65
N ILE A 77 -13.64 -19.20 -4.74
CA ILE A 77 -13.95 -19.71 -6.08
C ILE A 77 -12.72 -19.90 -6.96
N ALA A 78 -11.56 -19.43 -6.52
CA ALA A 78 -10.29 -19.54 -7.22
C ALA A 78 -9.84 -21.00 -7.31
N ARG A 79 -9.37 -21.45 -8.48
CA ARG A 79 -8.95 -22.81 -8.77
C ARG A 79 -7.45 -22.97 -8.95
N GLY A 80 -6.71 -21.85 -8.99
CA GLY A 80 -5.28 -21.83 -9.19
C GLY A 80 -4.49 -22.44 -8.03
N GLU A 81 -3.40 -23.09 -8.34
CA GLU A 81 -2.39 -23.54 -7.37
C GLU A 81 -1.72 -22.36 -6.69
N PHE A 82 -1.52 -21.27 -7.45
CA PHE A 82 -1.05 -19.97 -6.95
C PHE A 82 -2.16 -18.93 -7.06
N ILE A 83 -2.24 -18.07 -6.05
CA ILE A 83 -3.15 -16.92 -6.00
C ILE A 83 -2.30 -15.66 -6.09
N LEU A 84 -2.61 -14.80 -7.06
CA LEU A 84 -2.06 -13.45 -7.18
C LEU A 84 -3.11 -12.44 -6.79
N PHE A 85 -2.89 -11.70 -5.71
CA PHE A 85 -3.62 -10.47 -5.41
C PHE A 85 -2.98 -9.32 -6.15
N LEU A 86 -3.75 -8.62 -6.96
CA LEU A 86 -3.28 -7.55 -7.84
C LEU A 86 -4.20 -6.33 -7.74
N ASN A 87 -3.61 -5.15 -7.58
CA ASN A 87 -4.39 -3.90 -7.61
C ASN A 87 -4.84 -3.56 -9.04
N PRO A 88 -6.03 -2.94 -9.20
CA PRO A 88 -6.57 -2.58 -10.53
C PRO A 88 -5.79 -1.45 -11.22
N ASP A 89 -4.97 -0.69 -10.49
CA ASP A 89 -4.14 0.41 -10.99
C ASP A 89 -2.68 -0.03 -11.24
N THR A 90 -2.50 -1.26 -11.74
CA THR A 90 -1.18 -1.83 -12.06
C THR A 90 -1.06 -2.23 -13.54
N LEU A 91 0.17 -2.18 -14.07
CA LEU A 91 0.51 -2.75 -15.37
C LEU A 91 1.59 -3.81 -15.19
N VAL A 92 1.30 -5.00 -15.68
CA VAL A 92 2.14 -6.19 -15.55
C VAL A 92 2.80 -6.48 -16.90
N PRO A 93 4.13 -6.59 -17.00
CA PRO A 93 4.84 -7.05 -18.21
C PRO A 93 4.46 -8.47 -18.62
N GLU A 94 4.61 -8.79 -19.90
CA GLU A 94 4.16 -10.06 -20.48
C GLU A 94 4.87 -11.29 -19.88
N ASP A 95 6.14 -11.18 -19.51
CA ASP A 95 6.96 -12.25 -18.94
C ASP A 95 6.92 -12.32 -17.40
N CYS A 96 6.27 -11.34 -16.76
CA CYS A 96 6.30 -11.14 -15.32
C CYS A 96 5.72 -12.34 -14.55
N LEU A 97 4.51 -12.77 -14.91
CA LEU A 97 3.81 -13.80 -14.15
C LEU A 97 4.52 -15.15 -14.24
N GLU A 98 5.02 -15.50 -15.44
CA GLU A 98 5.79 -16.73 -15.62
C GLU A 98 7.08 -16.71 -14.80
N SER A 99 7.80 -15.59 -14.79
CA SER A 99 9.02 -15.42 -14.01
C SER A 99 8.76 -15.54 -12.50
N CYS A 100 7.66 -14.97 -12.00
CA CYS A 100 7.24 -15.11 -10.61
C CYS A 100 6.88 -16.55 -10.25
N LEU A 101 6.13 -17.25 -11.10
CA LEU A 101 5.77 -18.67 -10.90
C LEU A 101 7.00 -19.57 -10.92
N ARG A 102 7.96 -19.31 -11.80
CA ARG A 102 9.23 -20.05 -11.85
C ARG A 102 10.03 -19.85 -10.56
N PHE A 103 10.10 -18.62 -10.05
CA PHE A 103 10.79 -18.32 -8.80
C PHE A 103 10.13 -19.03 -7.60
N LEU A 104 8.81 -18.92 -7.44
CA LEU A 104 8.07 -19.57 -6.34
C LEU A 104 7.99 -21.11 -6.46
N GLY A 105 8.13 -21.64 -7.67
CA GLY A 105 8.17 -23.10 -7.91
C GLY A 105 9.48 -23.76 -7.50
N SER A 106 10.51 -22.99 -7.16
CA SER A 106 11.77 -23.52 -6.65
C SER A 106 11.60 -24.04 -5.19
N PRO A 107 12.10 -25.24 -4.88
CA PRO A 107 12.11 -25.75 -3.49
C PRO A 107 12.84 -24.86 -2.49
N GLU A 108 13.73 -24.01 -2.96
CA GLU A 108 14.55 -23.10 -2.14
C GLU A 108 13.79 -21.84 -1.70
N THR A 109 12.60 -21.58 -2.29
CA THR A 109 11.81 -20.37 -2.04
C THR A 109 10.39 -20.69 -1.53
N PRO A 110 10.24 -21.47 -0.43
CA PRO A 110 8.92 -21.79 0.09
C PRO A 110 8.31 -20.58 0.76
N GLY A 111 7.26 -19.98 0.17
CA GLY A 111 6.62 -18.81 0.77
C GLY A 111 5.77 -18.02 -0.20
N ALA A 112 5.69 -16.72 0.05
CA ALA A 112 4.97 -15.76 -0.77
C ALA A 112 5.92 -14.76 -1.44
N LEU A 113 5.46 -14.13 -2.51
CA LEU A 113 6.26 -13.24 -3.34
C LEU A 113 5.56 -11.91 -3.55
N GLY A 114 6.32 -10.82 -3.34
CA GLY A 114 6.04 -9.50 -3.85
C GLY A 114 7.09 -9.09 -4.89
N ILE A 115 6.79 -8.09 -5.67
CA ILE A 115 7.62 -7.70 -6.82
C ILE A 115 8.15 -6.27 -6.71
N LYS A 116 9.20 -5.95 -7.46
CA LYS A 116 9.62 -4.57 -7.67
C LYS A 116 8.49 -3.76 -8.29
N MET A 117 8.15 -2.63 -7.68
CA MET A 117 7.14 -1.71 -8.19
C MET A 117 7.77 -0.36 -8.50
N VAL A 118 7.37 0.23 -9.61
CA VAL A 118 7.71 1.60 -10.01
C VAL A 118 6.43 2.41 -10.22
N ASP A 119 6.50 3.73 -10.08
CA ASP A 119 5.39 4.61 -10.44
C ASP A 119 5.36 4.87 -11.96
N GLY A 120 4.36 5.64 -12.44
CA GLY A 120 4.22 5.97 -13.86
C GLY A 120 5.39 6.77 -14.46
N SER A 121 6.32 7.29 -13.64
CA SER A 121 7.56 7.94 -14.07
C SER A 121 8.77 7.00 -14.07
N GLY A 122 8.60 5.73 -13.69
CA GLY A 122 9.66 4.76 -13.55
C GLY A 122 10.41 4.82 -12.21
N LYS A 123 9.98 5.64 -11.27
CA LYS A 123 10.60 5.77 -9.95
C LYS A 123 10.20 4.62 -9.03
N PHE A 124 11.19 4.02 -8.36
CA PHE A 124 10.99 2.93 -7.40
C PHE A 124 10.01 3.29 -6.26
N LEU A 125 9.07 2.41 -6.01
CA LEU A 125 8.12 2.52 -4.94
C LEU A 125 8.62 1.77 -3.68
N LYS A 126 8.94 2.52 -2.64
CA LYS A 126 9.53 2.00 -1.38
C LYS A 126 8.67 0.95 -0.67
N GLU A 127 7.37 0.92 -0.94
CA GLU A 127 6.46 -0.10 -0.41
C GLU A 127 6.63 -1.49 -1.01
N SER A 128 7.41 -1.65 -2.07
CA SER A 128 7.75 -2.95 -2.65
C SER A 128 8.44 -3.87 -1.64
N LYS A 129 9.18 -3.30 -0.69
CA LYS A 129 9.89 -4.03 0.38
C LYS A 129 9.74 -3.28 1.70
N ARG A 130 9.19 -3.95 2.69
CA ARG A 130 8.89 -3.36 4.01
C ARG A 130 9.25 -4.32 5.14
N ALA A 131 9.65 -3.75 6.28
CA ALA A 131 9.72 -4.47 7.54
C ALA A 131 8.39 -4.37 8.30
N PHE A 132 8.17 -5.25 9.27
CA PHE A 132 7.01 -5.12 10.16
C PHE A 132 7.04 -3.77 10.90
N PRO A 133 5.88 -3.15 11.06
CA PRO A 133 5.77 -1.96 11.88
C PRO A 133 6.15 -2.31 13.33
N SER A 134 6.95 -1.45 13.95
CA SER A 134 7.37 -1.56 15.34
C SER A 134 7.35 -0.19 16.01
N PRO A 135 7.35 -0.11 17.37
CA PRO A 135 7.44 1.17 18.07
C PRO A 135 8.63 2.02 17.60
N LEU A 136 9.80 1.43 17.40
CA LEU A 136 11.01 2.14 16.96
C LEU A 136 10.91 2.62 15.52
N THR A 137 10.43 1.79 14.60
CA THR A 137 10.26 2.20 13.19
C THR A 137 9.24 3.32 13.07
N SER A 138 8.18 3.30 13.88
CA SER A 138 7.19 4.38 13.96
C SER A 138 7.80 5.66 14.50
N LEU A 139 8.61 5.58 15.56
CA LEU A 139 9.33 6.73 16.12
C LEU A 139 10.28 7.36 15.08
N TYR A 140 11.07 6.57 14.37
CA TYR A 140 11.97 7.09 13.34
C TYR A 140 11.24 7.75 12.16
N LYS A 141 10.05 7.25 11.83
CA LYS A 141 9.20 7.87 10.81
C LYS A 141 8.59 9.19 11.30
N LEU A 142 8.12 9.24 12.53
CA LEU A 142 7.54 10.44 13.14
C LEU A 142 8.58 11.56 13.34
N SER A 143 9.80 11.20 13.79
CA SER A 143 10.91 12.15 13.99
C SER A 143 11.57 12.63 12.69
N GLY A 144 11.18 12.10 11.53
CA GLY A 144 11.81 12.44 10.25
C GLY A 144 13.17 11.79 10.00
N LEU A 145 13.73 11.05 10.97
CA LEU A 145 15.04 10.38 10.83
C LEU A 145 15.09 9.41 9.64
N SER A 146 13.98 8.75 9.33
CA SER A 146 13.88 7.88 8.15
C SER A 146 13.98 8.63 6.82
N VAL A 147 13.69 9.91 6.79
CA VAL A 147 13.82 10.78 5.60
C VAL A 147 15.22 11.33 5.49
N LEU A 148 15.82 11.75 6.62
CA LEU A 148 17.19 12.28 6.66
C LEU A 148 18.23 11.19 6.33
N PHE A 149 17.96 9.94 6.73
CA PHE A 149 18.89 8.81 6.54
C PHE A 149 18.22 7.67 5.77
N PRO A 150 17.87 7.85 4.47
CA PRO A 150 17.03 6.92 3.71
C PRO A 150 17.67 5.55 3.42
N ARG A 151 19.00 5.45 3.51
CA ARG A 151 19.79 4.21 3.35
C ARG A 151 20.25 3.59 4.67
N SER A 152 19.89 4.17 5.81
CA SER A 152 20.29 3.65 7.12
C SER A 152 19.55 2.35 7.46
N ARG A 153 20.31 1.30 7.80
CA ARG A 153 19.76 0.04 8.31
C ARG A 153 18.90 0.23 9.58
N LYS A 154 19.19 1.25 10.39
CA LYS A 154 18.49 1.55 11.63
C LYS A 154 17.29 2.48 11.40
N PHE A 155 17.51 3.65 10.78
CA PHE A 155 16.49 4.70 10.66
C PHE A 155 15.52 4.47 9.49
N ALA A 156 15.97 3.86 8.39
CA ALA A 156 15.14 3.51 7.23
C ALA A 156 14.62 2.06 7.26
N ARG A 157 14.66 1.40 8.42
CA ARG A 157 14.31 -0.03 8.57
C ARG A 157 12.91 -0.35 8.07
N TYR A 158 11.93 0.53 8.24
CA TYR A 158 10.56 0.25 7.79
C TYR A 158 10.45 -0.01 6.29
N HIS A 159 11.21 0.70 5.47
CA HIS A 159 11.24 0.52 4.01
C HIS A 159 12.45 -0.28 3.54
N LEU A 160 13.19 -0.91 4.45
CA LEU A 160 14.39 -1.68 4.16
C LEU A 160 15.33 -0.93 3.19
N GLY A 161 15.53 0.37 3.44
CA GLY A 161 16.25 1.28 2.54
C GLY A 161 17.74 0.96 2.35
N ASN A 162 18.27 0.05 3.16
CA ASN A 162 19.64 -0.48 3.04
C ASN A 162 19.75 -1.65 2.05
N LEU A 163 18.64 -2.24 1.61
CA LEU A 163 18.64 -3.34 0.64
C LEU A 163 18.56 -2.77 -0.77
N SER A 164 19.23 -3.39 -1.73
CA SER A 164 19.15 -3.07 -3.15
C SER A 164 17.72 -3.23 -3.65
N GLU A 165 17.30 -2.40 -4.61
CA GLU A 165 16.01 -2.55 -5.30
C GLU A 165 16.11 -3.49 -6.51
N ASP A 166 17.32 -3.87 -6.90
CA ASP A 166 17.64 -4.68 -8.07
C ASP A 166 18.06 -6.12 -7.73
N GLU A 167 17.96 -6.49 -6.45
CA GLU A 167 18.29 -7.82 -5.95
C GLU A 167 17.13 -8.45 -5.21
N ASN A 168 17.03 -9.79 -5.29
CA ASN A 168 16.04 -10.53 -4.52
C ASN A 168 16.38 -10.54 -3.03
N HIS A 169 15.36 -10.34 -2.19
CA HIS A 169 15.54 -10.31 -0.75
C HIS A 169 14.41 -11.03 -0.01
N GLU A 170 14.71 -11.60 1.15
CA GLU A 170 13.69 -11.90 2.14
C GLU A 170 13.26 -10.58 2.80
N VAL A 171 11.94 -10.36 2.90
CA VAL A 171 11.35 -9.15 3.48
C VAL A 171 10.28 -9.54 4.51
N ASP A 172 9.94 -8.60 5.40
CA ASP A 172 8.90 -8.92 6.40
C ASP A 172 7.49 -8.80 5.78
N VAL A 173 7.25 -7.78 4.98
CA VAL A 173 5.90 -7.43 4.49
C VAL A 173 5.90 -7.26 2.99
N LEU A 174 5.01 -7.97 2.34
CA LEU A 174 4.67 -7.81 0.92
C LEU A 174 3.62 -6.70 0.74
N ALA A 175 3.59 -6.09 -0.43
CA ALA A 175 2.57 -5.10 -0.77
C ALA A 175 1.33 -5.79 -1.35
N GLY A 176 0.14 -5.47 -0.82
CA GLY A 176 -1.13 -5.98 -1.36
C GLY A 176 -1.41 -5.58 -2.82
N ALA A 177 -0.62 -4.64 -3.38
CA ALA A 177 -0.70 -4.26 -4.79
C ALA A 177 -0.23 -5.36 -5.75
N PHE A 178 0.70 -6.22 -5.31
CA PHE A 178 1.12 -7.45 -5.99
C PHE A 178 1.62 -8.43 -4.94
N MET A 179 0.84 -9.48 -4.68
CA MET A 179 1.19 -10.51 -3.71
C MET A 179 0.81 -11.87 -4.27
N MET A 180 1.79 -12.71 -4.61
CA MET A 180 1.58 -14.06 -5.12
C MET A 180 1.86 -15.08 -4.02
N ILE A 181 0.90 -15.98 -3.78
CA ILE A 181 0.95 -16.94 -2.67
C ILE A 181 0.49 -18.32 -3.18
N PRO A 182 1.20 -19.41 -2.86
CA PRO A 182 0.68 -20.75 -3.07
C PRO A 182 -0.62 -20.97 -2.28
N LYS A 183 -1.69 -21.44 -2.93
CA LYS A 183 -3.00 -21.61 -2.30
C LYS A 183 -2.93 -22.52 -1.07
N ARG A 184 -2.04 -23.52 -1.08
CA ARG A 184 -1.80 -24.39 0.09
C ARG A 184 -1.42 -23.63 1.36
N ILE A 185 -0.67 -22.51 1.22
CA ILE A 185 -0.29 -21.67 2.37
C ILE A 185 -1.53 -20.94 2.91
N LEU A 186 -2.38 -20.37 2.02
CA LEU A 186 -3.64 -19.75 2.44
C LEU A 186 -4.56 -20.74 3.14
N ASN A 187 -4.64 -21.98 2.65
CA ASN A 187 -5.44 -23.03 3.28
C ASN A 187 -4.94 -23.37 4.69
N GLU A 188 -3.64 -23.30 4.94
CA GLU A 188 -3.02 -23.59 6.25
C GLU A 188 -3.18 -22.42 7.24
N ILE A 189 -2.88 -21.19 6.80
CA ILE A 189 -2.83 -20.03 7.69
C ILE A 189 -4.15 -19.24 7.75
N GLY A 190 -5.12 -19.57 6.88
CA GLY A 190 -6.36 -18.81 6.65
C GLY A 190 -6.17 -17.61 5.71
N ASN A 191 -7.28 -17.18 5.15
CA ASN A 191 -7.37 -16.06 4.20
C ASN A 191 -7.13 -14.71 4.88
N PHE A 192 -7.47 -13.60 4.22
CA PHE A 192 -7.40 -12.27 4.83
C PHE A 192 -8.33 -12.15 6.05
N ASP A 193 -7.89 -11.44 7.06
CA ASP A 193 -8.72 -11.10 8.23
C ASP A 193 -9.67 -9.96 7.88
N GLU A 194 -10.96 -10.23 7.78
CA GLU A 194 -11.99 -9.28 7.32
C GLU A 194 -12.22 -8.10 8.29
N ARG A 195 -11.64 -8.13 9.49
CA ARG A 195 -11.64 -6.97 10.38
C ARG A 195 -10.81 -5.81 9.82
N PHE A 196 -9.88 -6.09 8.90
CA PHE A 196 -9.18 -5.07 8.11
C PHE A 196 -10.04 -4.69 6.90
N PHE A 197 -10.73 -3.58 7.01
CA PHE A 197 -11.54 -3.07 5.88
C PHE A 197 -10.65 -2.65 4.69
N MET A 198 -9.59 -1.92 4.98
CA MET A 198 -8.57 -1.48 4.02
C MET A 198 -7.30 -1.08 4.79
N TYR A 199 -6.13 -1.43 4.26
CA TYR A 199 -4.80 -1.30 4.87
C TYR A 199 -4.56 -2.25 6.05
N GLY A 200 -3.33 -2.74 6.12
CA GLY A 200 -2.87 -3.62 7.19
C GLY A 200 -3.23 -5.10 7.03
N GLU A 201 -4.15 -5.45 6.13
CA GLU A 201 -4.46 -6.83 5.76
C GLU A 201 -3.24 -7.53 5.13
N ASP A 202 -2.47 -6.80 4.33
CA ASP A 202 -1.22 -7.27 3.74
C ASP A 202 -0.11 -7.50 4.79
N VAL A 203 -0.04 -6.60 5.78
CA VAL A 203 0.88 -6.73 6.92
C VAL A 203 0.50 -7.95 7.78
N ASP A 204 -0.80 -8.12 8.07
CA ASP A 204 -1.33 -9.24 8.83
C ASP A 204 -1.06 -10.58 8.14
N LEU A 205 -1.36 -10.66 6.86
CA LEU A 205 -1.15 -11.89 6.08
C LEU A 205 0.34 -12.23 5.99
N SER A 206 1.19 -11.24 5.67
CA SER A 206 2.65 -11.41 5.65
C SER A 206 3.21 -11.89 7.00
N TYR A 207 2.66 -11.40 8.10
CA TYR A 207 3.05 -11.82 9.44
C TYR A 207 2.65 -13.29 9.72
N ARG A 208 1.43 -13.69 9.33
CA ARG A 208 0.96 -15.07 9.50
C ARG A 208 1.75 -16.06 8.65
N ILE A 209 2.13 -15.68 7.42
CA ILE A 209 3.02 -16.47 6.55
C ILE A 209 4.35 -16.77 7.26
N GLN A 210 5.01 -15.75 7.81
CA GLN A 210 6.28 -15.95 8.52
C GLN A 210 6.10 -16.74 9.83
N ARG A 211 4.99 -16.55 10.55
CA ARG A 211 4.70 -17.30 11.78
C ARG A 211 4.46 -18.78 11.53
N ALA A 212 4.01 -19.15 10.34
CA ALA A 212 3.87 -20.54 9.89
C ALA A 212 5.19 -21.15 9.39
N GLY A 213 6.31 -20.40 9.44
CA GLY A 213 7.63 -20.89 9.02
C GLY A 213 7.95 -20.67 7.54
N TYR A 214 7.07 -20.00 6.79
CA TYR A 214 7.31 -19.62 5.39
C TYR A 214 8.04 -18.27 5.30
N LYS A 215 8.53 -17.94 4.10
CA LYS A 215 9.25 -16.69 3.84
C LYS A 215 8.45 -15.77 2.92
N ASN A 216 8.63 -14.48 3.12
CA ASN A 216 8.14 -13.44 2.20
C ASN A 216 9.33 -12.98 1.35
N HIS A 217 9.19 -13.09 0.04
CA HIS A 217 10.25 -12.76 -0.93
C HIS A 217 9.93 -11.49 -1.68
N TYR A 218 10.89 -10.58 -1.78
CA TYR A 218 10.91 -9.50 -2.74
C TYR A 218 11.65 -9.99 -3.99
N PHE A 219 10.98 -9.99 -5.12
CA PHE A 219 11.52 -10.41 -6.40
C PHE A 219 11.83 -9.20 -7.28
N ALA A 220 13.11 -9.05 -7.67
CA ALA A 220 13.60 -7.97 -8.51
C ALA A 220 13.77 -8.38 -9.98
N GLY A 221 13.57 -9.67 -10.31
CA GLY A 221 13.75 -10.19 -11.67
C GLY A 221 12.70 -9.72 -12.69
N SER A 222 11.61 -9.09 -12.21
CA SER A 222 10.66 -8.34 -13.02
C SER A 222 10.10 -7.17 -12.22
N SER A 223 9.38 -6.24 -12.88
CA SER A 223 8.79 -5.10 -12.22
C SER A 223 7.43 -4.76 -12.80
N ILE A 224 6.54 -4.19 -11.98
CA ILE A 224 5.24 -3.68 -12.42
C ILE A 224 5.19 -2.16 -12.26
N ILE A 225 4.38 -1.50 -13.10
CA ILE A 225 3.99 -0.12 -12.88
C ILE A 225 2.77 -0.12 -11.94
N HIS A 226 2.80 0.70 -10.90
CA HIS A 226 1.67 0.89 -9.99
C HIS A 226 1.38 2.39 -9.89
N PHE A 227 0.27 2.84 -10.49
CA PHE A 227 -0.10 4.25 -10.58
C PHE A 227 -0.45 4.88 -9.23
N LYS A 228 -0.83 4.05 -8.28
CA LYS A 228 -0.92 4.34 -6.85
C LYS A 228 -1.82 5.50 -6.44
N GLY A 229 -2.92 5.16 -5.84
CA GLY A 229 -3.80 6.11 -5.16
C GLY A 229 -4.98 6.59 -5.97
N GLU A 230 -5.24 5.96 -7.11
CA GLU A 230 -6.37 6.30 -7.98
C GLU A 230 -7.71 5.93 -7.32
N SER A 231 -7.78 4.80 -6.62
CA SER A 231 -8.97 4.39 -5.85
C SER A 231 -9.09 5.06 -4.48
N THR A 232 -8.03 5.76 -4.01
CA THR A 232 -8.05 6.38 -2.67
C THR A 232 -7.28 7.69 -2.65
N ARG A 233 -7.97 8.83 -2.48
CA ARG A 233 -7.32 10.14 -2.31
C ARG A 233 -6.49 10.16 -1.03
N ARG A 234 -5.16 10.10 -1.16
CA ARG A 234 -4.22 10.21 -0.05
C ARG A 234 -4.32 11.56 0.63
N GLY A 235 -4.22 11.55 1.96
CA GLY A 235 -4.27 12.77 2.77
C GLY A 235 -5.67 13.16 3.22
N SER A 236 -6.72 12.47 2.78
CA SER A 236 -8.04 12.66 3.37
C SER A 236 -8.04 12.20 4.83
N MET A 237 -8.87 12.83 5.67
CA MET A 237 -9.03 12.40 7.08
C MET A 237 -9.47 10.94 7.18
N ASN A 238 -10.26 10.46 6.21
CA ASN A 238 -10.69 9.07 6.14
C ASN A 238 -9.51 8.11 5.91
N TYR A 239 -8.58 8.45 5.01
CA TYR A 239 -7.35 7.67 4.81
C TYR A 239 -6.55 7.54 6.11
N VAL A 240 -6.32 8.66 6.80
CA VAL A 240 -5.56 8.70 8.05
C VAL A 240 -6.24 7.82 9.10
N ARG A 241 -7.55 7.97 9.29
CA ARG A 241 -8.34 7.18 10.25
C ARG A 241 -8.28 5.68 9.94
N MET A 242 -8.51 5.28 8.68
CA MET A 242 -8.46 3.86 8.28
C MET A 242 -7.07 3.25 8.50
N PHE A 243 -6.01 3.96 8.09
CA PHE A 243 -4.63 3.49 8.26
C PHE A 243 -4.26 3.28 9.74
N TYR A 244 -4.56 4.24 10.61
CA TYR A 244 -4.25 4.11 12.03
C TYR A 244 -5.13 3.09 12.75
N SER A 245 -6.39 2.94 12.35
CA SER A 245 -7.28 1.88 12.86
C SER A 245 -6.74 0.50 12.51
N ALA A 246 -6.29 0.32 11.27
CA ALA A 246 -5.67 -0.93 10.81
C ALA A 246 -4.37 -1.25 11.59
N MET A 247 -3.51 -0.25 11.80
CA MET A 247 -2.29 -0.43 12.59
C MET A 247 -2.60 -0.78 14.06
N SER A 248 -3.62 -0.14 14.64
CA SER A 248 -4.07 -0.46 16.00
C SER A 248 -4.62 -1.88 16.11
N LEU A 249 -5.38 -2.33 15.11
CA LEU A 249 -5.88 -3.69 15.01
C LEU A 249 -4.74 -4.71 14.91
N PHE A 250 -3.75 -4.46 14.04
CA PHE A 250 -2.58 -5.31 13.90
C PHE A 250 -1.82 -5.45 15.22
N VAL A 251 -1.60 -4.33 15.93
CA VAL A 251 -0.91 -4.32 17.23
C VAL A 251 -1.69 -5.14 18.27
N LYS A 252 -3.01 -4.92 18.37
CA LYS A 252 -3.87 -5.68 19.30
C LYS A 252 -3.89 -7.17 19.02
N LYS A 253 -3.79 -7.56 17.74
CA LYS A 253 -3.82 -8.96 17.33
C LYS A 253 -2.50 -9.69 17.60
N HIS A 254 -1.36 -9.04 17.34
CA HIS A 254 -0.07 -9.73 17.27
C HIS A 254 0.92 -9.36 18.38
N TYR A 255 0.68 -8.27 19.10
CA TYR A 255 1.53 -7.86 20.21
C TYR A 255 0.79 -7.91 21.54
N SER A 256 1.52 -8.19 22.62
CA SER A 256 0.99 -8.23 24.00
C SER A 256 1.87 -7.42 24.96
N GLY A 257 1.33 -7.16 26.16
CA GLY A 257 2.07 -6.52 27.26
C GLY A 257 2.53 -5.08 26.97
N SER A 258 3.74 -4.74 27.43
CA SER A 258 4.31 -3.39 27.36
C SER A 258 4.58 -2.94 25.91
N LYS A 259 4.94 -3.86 25.01
CA LYS A 259 5.16 -3.55 23.58
C LYS A 259 3.89 -3.07 22.91
N ALA A 260 2.75 -3.72 23.16
CA ALA A 260 1.46 -3.31 22.62
C ALA A 260 1.04 -1.92 23.14
N ARG A 261 1.22 -1.65 24.46
CA ARG A 261 0.90 -0.36 25.07
C ARG A 261 1.75 0.77 24.50
N LEU A 262 3.07 0.57 24.41
CA LEU A 262 3.98 1.56 23.84
C LEU A 262 3.64 1.86 22.37
N PHE A 263 3.35 0.82 21.58
CA PHE A 263 3.04 1.00 20.17
C PHE A 263 1.70 1.74 19.98
N THR A 264 0.67 1.39 20.75
CA THR A 264 -0.62 2.08 20.73
C THR A 264 -0.46 3.55 21.14
N PHE A 265 0.34 3.84 22.18
CA PHE A 265 0.64 5.20 22.57
C PHE A 265 1.33 6.00 21.44
N LEU A 266 2.35 5.41 20.79
CA LEU A 266 3.04 6.07 19.68
C LEU A 266 2.13 6.31 18.47
N ILE A 267 1.20 5.38 18.17
CA ILE A 267 0.18 5.57 17.14
C ILE A 267 -0.71 6.78 17.48
N GLN A 268 -1.22 6.84 18.70
CA GLN A 268 -2.08 7.96 19.15
C GLN A 268 -1.33 9.29 19.16
N ALA A 269 -0.10 9.33 19.68
CA ALA A 269 0.74 10.50 19.63
C ALA A 269 0.99 10.98 18.18
N GLY A 270 1.25 10.03 17.26
CA GLY A 270 1.41 10.33 15.83
C GLY A 270 0.17 10.95 15.19
N ILE A 271 -1.03 10.48 15.57
CA ILE A 271 -2.30 11.07 15.10
C ILE A 271 -2.42 12.52 15.57
N VAL A 272 -2.18 12.77 16.86
CA VAL A 272 -2.30 14.10 17.45
C VAL A 272 -1.27 15.07 16.86
N ILE A 273 -0.01 14.65 16.74
CA ILE A 273 1.06 15.45 16.12
C ILE A 273 0.70 15.81 14.67
N ARG A 274 0.26 14.83 13.89
CA ARG A 274 -0.11 15.06 12.50
C ARG A 274 -1.33 15.97 12.36
N ALA A 275 -2.32 15.82 13.20
CA ALA A 275 -3.48 16.71 13.25
C ALA A 275 -3.07 18.15 13.62
N GLY A 276 -2.19 18.31 14.61
CA GLY A 276 -1.63 19.61 15.01
C GLY A 276 -0.85 20.28 13.87
N LEU A 277 0.05 19.55 13.23
CA LEU A 277 0.81 20.05 12.07
C LEU A 277 -0.09 20.45 10.91
N ALA A 278 -1.13 19.65 10.62
CA ALA A 278 -2.10 19.99 9.58
C ALA A 278 -2.91 21.24 9.93
N ALA A 279 -3.29 21.43 11.19
CA ALA A 279 -3.97 22.65 11.67
C ALA A 279 -3.06 23.87 11.55
N ILE A 280 -1.80 23.78 11.98
CA ILE A 280 -0.79 24.85 11.83
C ILE A 280 -0.59 25.20 10.37
N ALA A 281 -0.39 24.21 9.50
CA ALA A 281 -0.23 24.43 8.06
C ALA A 281 -1.45 25.12 7.45
N ASN A 282 -2.66 24.78 7.88
CA ASN A 282 -3.89 25.41 7.43
C ASN A 282 -4.02 26.87 7.92
N ILE A 283 -3.62 27.15 9.16
CA ILE A 283 -3.55 28.52 9.71
C ILE A 283 -2.54 29.34 8.93
N LEU A 284 -1.33 28.83 8.72
CA LEU A 284 -0.29 29.51 7.94
C LEU A 284 -0.71 29.79 6.50
N LYS A 285 -1.42 28.86 5.86
CA LYS A 285 -2.00 29.08 4.52
C LYS A 285 -3.03 30.22 4.47
N LYS A 286 -3.85 30.34 5.51
CA LYS A 286 -4.94 31.32 5.58
C LYS A 286 -4.49 32.68 6.12
N ALA A 287 -3.62 32.69 7.10
CA ALA A 287 -3.22 33.90 7.85
C ALA A 287 -1.78 34.34 7.56
N GLY A 288 -0.96 33.52 6.91
CA GLY A 288 0.47 33.81 6.71
C GLY A 288 0.73 35.08 5.90
N LEU A 289 0.05 35.27 4.77
CA LEU A 289 0.16 36.49 3.96
C LEU A 289 -0.35 37.72 4.73
N PRO A 290 -1.58 37.73 5.31
CA PRO A 290 -2.04 38.86 6.14
C PRO A 290 -1.12 39.23 7.29
N ILE A 291 -0.54 38.25 7.98
CA ILE A 291 0.40 38.47 9.07
C ILE A 291 1.71 39.09 8.55
N LEU A 292 2.21 38.59 7.44
CA LEU A 292 3.42 39.13 6.80
C LEU A 292 3.21 40.60 6.34
N ASP A 293 2.08 40.89 5.72
CA ASP A 293 1.70 42.22 5.29
C ASP A 293 1.58 43.19 6.49
N ALA A 294 0.91 42.76 7.56
CA ALA A 294 0.82 43.52 8.79
C ALA A 294 2.20 43.79 9.41
N GLY A 295 3.09 42.79 9.40
CA GLY A 295 4.48 42.92 9.88
C GLY A 295 5.30 43.91 9.04
N ILE A 296 5.17 43.88 7.72
CA ILE A 296 5.85 44.82 6.82
C ILE A 296 5.35 46.25 7.05
N ILE A 297 4.03 46.44 7.17
CA ILE A 297 3.43 47.75 7.43
C ILE A 297 3.92 48.30 8.79
N LEU A 298 3.86 47.53 9.85
CA LEU A 298 4.31 47.96 11.18
C LEU A 298 5.81 48.30 11.19
N THR A 299 6.66 47.49 10.59
CA THR A 299 8.10 47.76 10.51
C THR A 299 8.40 49.01 9.67
N SER A 300 7.70 49.21 8.58
CA SER A 300 7.83 50.42 7.75
C SER A 300 7.42 51.65 8.50
N PHE A 301 6.30 51.61 9.24
CA PHE A 301 5.87 52.70 10.12
C PHE A 301 6.89 53.01 11.21
N TRP A 302 7.48 51.98 11.84
CA TRP A 302 8.48 52.14 12.86
C TRP A 302 9.78 52.76 12.32
N ILE A 303 10.23 52.34 11.14
CA ILE A 303 11.39 52.90 10.46
C ILE A 303 11.15 54.36 10.11
N ILE A 304 10.00 54.73 9.51
CA ILE A 304 9.65 56.10 9.16
C ILE A 304 9.63 56.97 10.44
N LYS A 305 8.97 56.52 11.51
CA LYS A 305 8.92 57.25 12.77
C LYS A 305 10.33 57.48 13.36
N TYR A 306 11.20 56.46 13.32
CA TYR A 306 12.57 56.56 13.82
C TYR A 306 13.38 57.62 13.04
N PHE A 307 13.34 57.55 11.71
CA PHE A 307 14.04 58.55 10.85
C PHE A 307 13.48 59.97 11.07
N TRP A 308 12.18 60.10 11.16
CA TRP A 308 11.54 61.41 11.42
C TRP A 308 11.98 62.03 12.75
N SER A 309 11.98 61.22 13.81
CA SER A 309 12.36 61.71 15.15
C SER A 309 13.86 61.94 15.31
N THR A 310 14.70 61.40 14.42
CA THR A 310 16.17 61.50 14.56
C THR A 310 16.79 62.59 13.66
N TYR A 311 16.14 62.89 12.54
CA TYR A 311 16.72 63.74 11.49
C TYR A 311 15.87 64.97 11.12
N ILE A 312 14.66 65.09 11.66
CA ILE A 312 13.77 66.25 11.52
C ILE A 312 13.31 66.69 12.90
#